data_bf6b84e11be8321b8b5f7c883546e7c1
#
_entry.id   bf6b84e11be8321b8b5f7c883546e7c1
#
_cell.length_a   1.000
_cell.length_b   1.000
_cell.length_c   1.000
_cell.angle_alpha   90.00
_cell.angle_beta   90.00
_cell.angle_gamma   90.00
#
_symmetry.space_group_name_H-M   'P 1'
#
loop_
_entity.id
_entity.type
_entity.pdbx_description
1 polymer ?
#
loop_
_entity_poly.entity_id
_entity_poly.type
_entity_poly.pdbx_seq_one_letter_code
_entity_poly.pdbx_strand_id
1 'polypeptide(L)'
;MPSTPEFQQTVGKITGFTGTALHTGEKVTLKLHPAPVDHGIKFRRKDLQDEPTIDAKIENLKTVERATTIGEGSVRVHTVEHVLAALYAMGVDNAIVEMDANEPPIGDGSAQAYVDLIRKAGVVAQEESRKFFDARDAMHVESKIGALLVLLPDDKFRISCTQAGPNNKFTQFLSIEVTPSVFERDIAPARTFVYYEDVKPLMDRNLIKGGSLENAIVVRGEAVLSKEPLRFPDEFVRHKILDIIGDLALVGRRIRGHVIAVKPGHASNADLARLVAREQTRRSALAVSRPIPTGDGGLDTDQVMQILPHRFPFLMVDRIISFDTETKCVGVKTVTINEPFFQGHFPGHPVMPGVMQVEAMAQVASILLFKLAKTTSRIGYFMSADEVKFRKPVLPGDTIFIHAELTKSRGERLAKAKCHCVVNDAIVSEAELMFTFLDK
;
A
#
# COMPACT_ATOMS: atom_id res chain seq x y z
N MET A 1 -5.33 19.17 -19.06
CA MET A 1 -3.88 19.44 -19.16
C MET A 1 -3.18 18.45 -18.26
N PRO A 2 -2.06 17.84 -18.64
CA PRO A 2 -1.30 17.03 -17.69
C PRO A 2 -0.85 17.94 -16.53
N SER A 3 -1.16 17.55 -15.30
CA SER A 3 -0.71 18.27 -14.10
C SER A 3 0.82 18.28 -14.07
N THR A 4 1.42 19.39 -13.66
CA THR A 4 2.85 19.47 -13.38
C THR A 4 3.23 18.32 -12.42
N PRO A 5 4.30 17.56 -12.69
CA PRO A 5 4.69 16.46 -11.84
C PRO A 5 5.00 16.97 -10.43
N GLU A 6 4.34 16.39 -9.43
CA GLU A 6 4.66 16.64 -8.03
C GLU A 6 5.79 15.68 -7.62
N PHE A 7 6.87 16.23 -7.07
CA PHE A 7 8.03 15.45 -6.62
C PHE A 7 7.86 14.97 -5.18
N GLN A 8 8.50 13.84 -4.86
CA GLN A 8 8.63 13.37 -3.48
C GLN A 8 9.36 14.40 -2.64
N GLN A 9 9.10 14.40 -1.33
CA GLN A 9 9.68 15.37 -0.40
C GLN A 9 10.19 14.66 0.86
N THR A 10 11.27 15.21 1.41
CA THR A 10 11.85 14.80 2.70
C THR A 10 12.08 16.02 3.58
N VAL A 11 12.43 15.82 4.85
CA VAL A 11 12.85 16.92 5.74
C VAL A 11 14.28 17.38 5.39
N GLY A 12 14.55 18.69 5.47
CA GLY A 12 15.83 19.27 5.03
C GLY A 12 16.98 19.07 6.03
N LYS A 13 16.67 18.92 7.33
CA LYS A 13 17.68 18.71 8.40
C LYS A 13 17.07 17.95 9.56
N ILE A 14 17.94 17.40 10.40
CA ILE A 14 17.54 16.70 11.62
C ILE A 14 16.96 17.71 12.62
N THR A 15 15.77 17.39 13.14
CA THR A 15 15.10 18.14 14.20
C THR A 15 14.50 17.18 15.20
N GLY A 16 14.27 17.61 16.44
CA GLY A 16 13.69 16.74 17.46
C GLY A 16 13.12 17.53 18.62
N PHE A 17 12.31 16.86 19.44
CA PHE A 17 11.86 17.36 20.72
C PHE A 17 11.66 16.19 21.71
N THR A 18 11.61 16.52 23.00
CA THR A 18 11.41 15.56 24.07
C THR A 18 10.09 15.88 24.78
N GLY A 19 9.32 14.86 25.09
CA GLY A 19 8.05 14.99 25.79
C GLY A 19 7.66 13.70 26.50
N THR A 20 6.41 13.62 26.94
CA THR A 20 5.85 12.44 27.63
C THR A 20 4.94 11.68 26.66
N ALA A 21 5.03 10.37 26.64
CA ALA A 21 4.15 9.47 25.90
C ALA A 21 2.78 9.35 26.59
N LEU A 22 1.69 9.23 25.81
CA LEU A 22 0.33 9.24 26.35
C LEU A 22 -0.01 7.99 27.17
N HIS A 23 0.23 6.82 26.59
CA HIS A 23 -0.20 5.54 27.22
C HIS A 23 0.84 4.99 28.21
N THR A 24 2.12 5.08 27.87
CA THR A 24 3.20 4.58 28.71
C THR A 24 3.56 5.53 29.85
N GLY A 25 3.41 6.84 29.64
CA GLY A 25 3.84 7.89 30.56
C GLY A 25 5.35 8.10 30.57
N GLU A 26 6.10 7.43 29.70
CA GLU A 26 7.54 7.52 29.62
C GLU A 26 7.99 8.83 28.97
N LYS A 27 9.16 9.32 29.37
CA LYS A 27 9.82 10.44 28.70
C LYS A 27 10.47 9.92 27.44
N VAL A 28 10.18 10.53 26.31
CA VAL A 28 10.67 10.12 24.99
C VAL A 28 11.22 11.29 24.19
N THR A 29 12.33 11.06 23.51
CA THR A 29 12.91 11.98 22.53
C THR A 29 12.62 11.46 21.13
N LEU A 30 11.93 12.26 20.34
CA LEU A 30 11.68 11.98 18.92
C LEU A 30 12.52 12.89 18.06
N LYS A 31 13.15 12.32 17.01
CA LYS A 31 13.88 13.06 15.98
C LYS A 31 13.39 12.69 14.60
N LEU A 32 13.25 13.68 13.72
CA LEU A 32 13.03 13.50 12.30
C LEU A 32 14.35 13.59 11.56
N HIS A 33 14.65 12.60 10.73
CA HIS A 33 15.82 12.59 9.85
C HIS A 33 15.39 12.61 8.38
N PRO A 34 16.16 13.26 7.49
CA PRO A 34 16.00 13.10 6.05
C PRO A 34 16.13 11.63 5.64
N ALA A 35 15.42 11.24 4.59
CA ALA A 35 15.52 9.90 4.01
C ALA A 35 15.56 9.98 2.48
N PRO A 36 16.17 9.00 1.79
CA PRO A 36 16.25 8.99 0.33
C PRO A 36 14.89 8.80 -0.33
N VAL A 37 14.82 8.98 -1.65
CA VAL A 37 13.63 8.70 -2.46
C VAL A 37 13.16 7.26 -2.25
N ASP A 38 11.85 7.07 -2.32
CA ASP A 38 11.17 5.77 -2.15
C ASP A 38 11.41 5.07 -0.80
N HIS A 39 11.98 5.79 0.18
CA HIS A 39 12.18 5.26 1.52
C HIS A 39 10.86 5.09 2.29
N GLY A 40 9.89 5.98 2.06
CA GLY A 40 8.68 6.10 2.87
C GLY A 40 8.96 6.61 4.28
N ILE A 41 7.98 6.49 5.15
CA ILE A 41 8.13 6.82 6.58
C ILE A 41 8.49 5.54 7.34
N LYS A 42 9.58 5.60 8.13
CA LYS A 42 10.01 4.50 9.00
C LYS A 42 10.24 4.98 10.41
N PHE A 43 9.83 4.18 11.38
CA PHE A 43 10.10 4.41 12.80
C PHE A 43 11.32 3.61 13.22
N ARG A 44 12.33 4.27 13.79
CA ARG A 44 13.55 3.67 14.32
C ARG A 44 13.52 3.65 15.84
N ARG A 45 13.71 2.48 16.47
CA ARG A 45 13.77 2.28 17.91
C ARG A 45 15.23 2.27 18.38
N LYS A 46 15.74 3.47 18.69
CA LYS A 46 17.11 3.68 19.12
C LYS A 46 17.45 3.10 20.51
N ASP A 47 16.44 2.86 21.32
CA ASP A 47 16.55 2.26 22.64
C ASP A 47 16.74 0.74 22.60
N LEU A 48 16.57 0.11 21.45
CA LEU A 48 16.72 -1.33 21.26
C LEU A 48 18.06 -1.67 20.59
N GLN A 49 18.57 -2.85 20.87
CA GLN A 49 19.74 -3.38 20.18
C GLN A 49 19.48 -3.43 18.68
N ASP A 50 20.51 -3.10 17.87
CA ASP A 50 20.47 -3.05 16.39
C ASP A 50 19.55 -1.95 15.82
N GLU A 51 19.01 -1.07 16.66
CA GLU A 51 18.15 0.07 16.29
C GLU A 51 17.12 -0.27 15.20
N PRO A 52 16.24 -1.27 15.42
CA PRO A 52 15.34 -1.78 14.41
C PRO A 52 14.41 -0.69 13.86
N THR A 53 14.09 -0.80 12.57
CA THR A 53 13.15 0.09 11.88
C THR A 53 11.87 -0.63 11.52
N ILE A 54 10.73 0.06 11.62
CA ILE A 54 9.40 -0.42 11.25
C ILE A 54 8.85 0.51 10.17
N ASP A 55 8.49 -0.05 9.01
CA ASP A 55 7.82 0.70 7.96
C ASP A 55 6.42 1.13 8.42
N ALA A 56 6.10 2.41 8.26
CA ALA A 56 4.74 2.93 8.49
C ALA A 56 3.81 2.54 7.34
N LYS A 57 3.45 1.25 7.29
CA LYS A 57 2.58 0.65 6.28
C LYS A 57 1.48 -0.16 6.94
N ILE A 58 0.36 -0.28 6.23
CA ILE A 58 -0.83 -0.99 6.75
C ILE A 58 -0.57 -2.47 7.04
N GLU A 59 0.39 -3.10 6.34
CA GLU A 59 0.82 -4.48 6.56
C GLU A 59 1.45 -4.67 7.95
N ASN A 60 2.07 -3.61 8.48
CA ASN A 60 2.71 -3.60 9.80
C ASN A 60 1.76 -3.18 10.94
N LEU A 61 0.49 -2.91 10.63
CA LEU A 61 -0.51 -2.60 11.65
C LEU A 61 -0.73 -3.80 12.58
N LYS A 62 -0.67 -3.58 13.90
CA LYS A 62 -0.87 -4.61 14.91
C LYS A 62 -2.17 -4.46 15.66
N THR A 63 -2.41 -3.29 16.23
CA THR A 63 -3.64 -2.99 16.99
C THR A 63 -4.12 -1.57 16.70
N VAL A 64 -5.42 -1.36 16.88
CA VAL A 64 -6.10 -0.07 16.71
C VAL A 64 -6.92 0.29 17.95
N GLU A 65 -6.52 -0.24 19.10
CA GLU A 65 -7.24 -0.01 20.34
C GLU A 65 -6.84 1.33 20.96
N ARG A 66 -7.70 2.33 20.80
CA ARG A 66 -7.53 3.72 21.27
C ARG A 66 -6.34 4.48 20.67
N ALA A 67 -5.49 3.82 19.92
CA ALA A 67 -4.36 4.38 19.20
C ALA A 67 -3.94 3.40 18.11
N THR A 68 -3.23 3.90 17.12
CA THR A 68 -2.70 3.09 16.02
C THR A 68 -1.32 2.58 16.37
N THR A 69 -1.16 1.25 16.44
CA THR A 69 0.11 0.58 16.75
C THR A 69 0.63 -0.17 15.53
N ILE A 70 1.85 0.12 15.12
CA ILE A 70 2.58 -0.63 14.10
C ILE A 70 3.68 -1.49 14.73
N GLY A 71 4.14 -2.53 14.02
CA GLY A 71 5.22 -3.37 14.54
C GLY A 71 5.70 -4.42 13.55
N GLU A 72 6.89 -4.94 13.82
CA GLU A 72 7.51 -6.06 13.13
C GLU A 72 8.17 -6.99 14.14
N GLY A 73 8.02 -8.30 13.98
CA GLY A 73 8.45 -9.26 15.00
C GLY A 73 7.87 -8.91 16.38
N SER A 74 8.72 -8.69 17.38
CA SER A 74 8.38 -8.26 18.73
C SER A 74 8.39 -6.74 18.92
N VAL A 75 8.98 -5.99 17.99
CA VAL A 75 9.13 -4.53 18.10
C VAL A 75 7.79 -3.85 17.81
N ARG A 76 7.44 -2.84 18.63
CA ARG A 76 6.18 -2.09 18.52
C ARG A 76 6.45 -0.59 18.63
N VAL A 77 5.64 0.19 17.91
CA VAL A 77 5.49 1.64 18.07
C VAL A 77 4.01 1.95 18.19
N HIS A 78 3.62 2.56 19.30
CA HIS A 78 2.25 2.93 19.62
C HIS A 78 1.95 4.37 19.22
N THR A 79 0.68 4.74 19.08
CA THR A 79 0.20 6.13 18.92
C THR A 79 0.90 6.88 17.78
N VAL A 80 1.01 6.21 16.60
CA VAL A 80 1.72 6.77 15.44
C VAL A 80 0.89 7.77 14.63
N GLU A 81 -0.42 7.82 14.83
CA GLU A 81 -1.38 8.57 14.03
C GLU A 81 -1.10 10.07 13.98
N HIS A 82 -0.74 10.71 15.08
CA HIS A 82 -0.52 12.16 15.12
C HIS A 82 0.74 12.57 14.33
N VAL A 83 1.84 11.84 14.51
CA VAL A 83 3.08 12.11 13.75
C VAL A 83 2.89 11.79 12.28
N LEU A 84 2.19 10.71 11.94
CA LEU A 84 1.88 10.34 10.55
C LEU A 84 0.96 11.37 9.88
N ALA A 85 -0.06 11.88 10.60
CA ALA A 85 -0.94 12.94 10.10
C ALA A 85 -0.15 14.20 9.74
N ALA A 86 0.77 14.62 10.63
CA ALA A 86 1.61 15.78 10.39
C ALA A 86 2.53 15.58 9.19
N LEU A 87 3.28 14.46 9.11
CA LEU A 87 4.16 14.16 7.98
C LEU A 87 3.38 14.09 6.66
N TYR A 88 2.24 13.38 6.67
CA TYR A 88 1.41 13.24 5.49
C TYR A 88 0.87 14.61 5.04
N ALA A 89 0.20 15.36 5.91
CA ALA A 89 -0.45 16.62 5.52
C ALA A 89 0.56 17.72 5.17
N MET A 90 1.74 17.75 5.81
CA MET A 90 2.81 18.72 5.52
C MET A 90 3.64 18.35 4.29
N GLY A 91 3.32 17.29 3.58
CA GLY A 91 3.95 16.95 2.31
C GLY A 91 5.21 16.09 2.39
N VAL A 92 5.58 15.58 3.55
CA VAL A 92 6.76 14.72 3.72
C VAL A 92 6.42 13.28 3.28
N ASP A 93 7.14 12.77 2.29
CA ASP A 93 6.95 11.42 1.75
C ASP A 93 8.00 10.45 2.31
N ASN A 94 9.21 10.94 2.60
CA ASN A 94 10.33 10.12 3.04
C ASN A 94 10.96 10.72 4.30
N ALA A 95 10.96 9.98 5.41
CA ALA A 95 11.61 10.37 6.66
C ALA A 95 11.86 9.16 7.57
N ILE A 96 12.89 9.28 8.43
CA ILE A 96 13.07 8.38 9.57
C ILE A 96 12.61 9.11 10.83
N VAL A 97 11.68 8.51 11.53
CA VAL A 97 11.21 8.93 12.86
C VAL A 97 11.99 8.12 13.91
N GLU A 98 13.07 8.68 14.43
CA GLU A 98 13.91 8.07 15.46
C GLU A 98 13.32 8.33 16.83
N MET A 99 13.23 7.30 17.68
CA MET A 99 12.71 7.42 19.03
C MET A 99 13.52 6.55 20.01
N ASP A 100 13.61 6.99 21.27
CA ASP A 100 14.24 6.27 22.37
C ASP A 100 13.23 5.60 23.32
N ALA A 101 11.97 5.41 22.87
CA ALA A 101 10.90 4.67 23.54
C ALA A 101 9.92 4.12 22.50
N ASN A 102 8.92 3.34 22.95
CA ASN A 102 7.95 2.66 22.07
C ASN A 102 6.71 3.48 21.69
N GLU A 103 6.65 4.76 22.10
CA GLU A 103 5.53 5.65 21.83
C GLU A 103 6.02 7.08 21.62
N PRO A 104 5.58 7.80 20.57
CA PRO A 104 5.95 9.20 20.35
C PRO A 104 5.49 10.12 21.50
N PRO A 105 6.15 11.26 21.72
CA PRO A 105 5.71 12.22 22.74
C PRO A 105 4.39 12.87 22.32
N ILE A 106 3.36 12.80 23.19
CA ILE A 106 2.01 13.28 22.86
C ILE A 106 1.90 14.79 22.72
N GLY A 107 2.86 15.56 23.27
CA GLY A 107 2.78 17.01 23.33
C GLY A 107 1.57 17.48 24.14
N ASP A 108 0.80 18.37 23.54
CA ASP A 108 -0.46 18.87 24.11
C ASP A 108 -1.70 18.07 23.69
N GLY A 109 -1.51 16.89 23.10
CA GLY A 109 -2.58 16.05 22.59
C GLY A 109 -3.02 16.35 21.15
N SER A 110 -2.35 17.28 20.48
CA SER A 110 -2.58 17.66 19.08
C SER A 110 -1.40 17.24 18.20
N ALA A 111 -1.45 17.56 16.91
CA ALA A 111 -0.32 17.34 16.00
C ALA A 111 0.58 18.60 15.86
N GLN A 112 0.30 19.68 16.61
CA GLN A 112 1.01 20.95 16.43
C GLN A 112 2.52 20.84 16.67
N ALA A 113 2.95 20.12 17.70
CA ALA A 113 4.37 19.94 18.00
C ALA A 113 5.12 19.27 16.83
N TYR A 114 4.47 18.38 16.09
CA TYR A 114 5.06 17.72 14.92
C TYR A 114 5.10 18.65 13.70
N VAL A 115 4.07 19.48 13.51
CA VAL A 115 4.07 20.53 12.47
C VAL A 115 5.20 21.51 12.71
N ASP A 116 5.38 21.98 13.93
CA ASP A 116 6.47 22.90 14.31
C ASP A 116 7.84 22.26 14.07
N LEU A 117 7.96 20.97 14.36
CA LEU A 117 9.17 20.20 14.12
C LEU A 117 9.50 20.10 12.61
N ILE A 118 8.50 19.80 11.77
CA ILE A 118 8.64 19.72 10.31
C ILE A 118 8.98 21.09 9.73
N ARG A 119 8.34 22.16 10.20
CA ARG A 119 8.66 23.53 9.79
C ARG A 119 10.11 23.92 10.13
N LYS A 120 10.54 23.60 11.35
CA LYS A 120 11.92 23.83 11.77
C LYS A 120 12.93 23.05 10.94
N ALA A 121 12.55 21.82 10.51
CA ALA A 121 13.37 21.00 9.63
C ALA A 121 13.44 21.57 8.21
N GLY A 122 12.37 22.21 7.74
CA GLY A 122 12.13 22.54 6.34
C GLY A 122 11.75 21.28 5.54
N VAL A 123 10.99 21.46 4.47
CA VAL A 123 10.63 20.38 3.53
C VAL A 123 11.34 20.62 2.22
N VAL A 124 12.02 19.57 1.70
CA VAL A 124 12.87 19.66 0.51
C VAL A 124 12.38 18.67 -0.53
N ALA A 125 12.23 19.14 -1.78
CA ALA A 125 11.86 18.30 -2.91
C ALA A 125 13.03 17.37 -3.30
N GLN A 126 12.68 16.19 -3.79
CA GLN A 126 13.59 15.16 -4.29
C GLN A 126 13.41 14.97 -5.80
N GLU A 127 14.21 14.12 -6.43
CA GLU A 127 14.24 13.99 -7.90
C GLU A 127 13.14 13.11 -8.48
N GLU A 128 12.56 12.21 -7.67
CA GLU A 128 11.54 11.27 -8.12
C GLU A 128 10.11 11.80 -7.95
N SER A 129 9.25 11.42 -8.89
CA SER A 129 7.84 11.78 -8.87
C SER A 129 7.10 11.16 -7.69
N ARG A 130 6.19 11.92 -7.10
CA ARG A 130 5.33 11.46 -6.02
C ARG A 130 4.33 10.41 -6.52
N LYS A 131 4.13 9.36 -5.73
CA LYS A 131 3.20 8.28 -6.03
C LYS A 131 1.83 8.55 -5.43
N PHE A 132 0.79 8.50 -6.26
CA PHE A 132 -0.59 8.70 -5.85
C PHE A 132 -1.42 7.42 -5.93
N PHE A 133 -2.42 7.34 -5.08
CA PHE A 133 -3.57 6.46 -5.24
C PHE A 133 -4.76 7.34 -5.66
N ASP A 134 -5.18 7.23 -6.91
CA ASP A 134 -6.37 7.92 -7.42
C ASP A 134 -7.59 7.02 -7.19
N ALA A 135 -8.54 7.47 -6.38
CA ALA A 135 -9.82 6.78 -6.24
C ALA A 135 -10.59 6.89 -7.56
N ARG A 136 -10.87 5.75 -8.21
CA ARG A 136 -11.60 5.71 -9.49
C ARG A 136 -13.05 5.28 -9.31
N ASP A 137 -13.27 4.42 -8.32
CA ASP A 137 -14.57 3.87 -7.97
C ASP A 137 -14.83 4.12 -6.49
N ALA A 138 -16.12 4.13 -6.10
CA ALA A 138 -16.50 4.22 -4.70
C ALA A 138 -16.05 2.98 -3.93
N MET A 139 -15.38 3.19 -2.81
CA MET A 139 -15.02 2.13 -1.87
C MET A 139 -15.58 2.47 -0.50
N HIS A 140 -16.07 1.50 0.23
CA HIS A 140 -16.63 1.75 1.56
C HIS A 140 -16.32 0.64 2.56
N VAL A 141 -16.32 1.01 3.81
CA VAL A 141 -16.28 0.09 4.95
C VAL A 141 -17.35 0.53 5.95
N GLU A 142 -18.04 -0.46 6.52
CA GLU A 142 -19.04 -0.26 7.55
C GLU A 142 -18.71 -1.17 8.74
N SER A 143 -18.75 -0.61 9.95
CA SER A 143 -18.52 -1.37 11.17
C SER A 143 -19.84 -1.77 11.84
N LYS A 144 -19.80 -2.85 12.63
CA LYS A 144 -20.96 -3.31 13.41
C LYS A 144 -21.46 -2.29 14.43
N ILE A 145 -20.65 -1.30 14.78
CA ILE A 145 -21.00 -0.23 15.74
C ILE A 145 -21.50 1.06 15.04
N GLY A 146 -21.77 0.99 13.72
CA GLY A 146 -22.35 2.09 12.95
C GLY A 146 -21.35 3.15 12.47
N ALA A 147 -20.04 2.83 12.44
CA ALA A 147 -19.08 3.68 11.73
C ALA A 147 -19.14 3.36 10.22
N LEU A 148 -19.23 4.40 9.40
CA LEU A 148 -19.24 4.30 7.94
C LEU A 148 -18.15 5.21 7.37
N LEU A 149 -17.26 4.65 6.54
CA LEU A 149 -16.32 5.41 5.74
C LEU A 149 -16.50 5.06 4.26
N VAL A 150 -16.58 6.09 3.43
CA VAL A 150 -16.67 5.95 1.97
C VAL A 150 -15.55 6.78 1.35
N LEU A 151 -14.79 6.19 0.43
CA LEU A 151 -13.84 6.92 -0.41
C LEU A 151 -14.44 7.01 -1.82
N LEU A 152 -14.66 8.24 -2.28
CA LEU A 152 -15.18 8.57 -3.60
C LEU A 152 -14.09 9.15 -4.51
N PRO A 153 -14.25 9.09 -5.84
CA PRO A 153 -13.39 9.81 -6.78
C PRO A 153 -13.36 11.32 -6.50
N ASP A 154 -12.17 11.90 -6.46
CA ASP A 154 -11.90 13.34 -6.41
C ASP A 154 -10.48 13.56 -6.92
N ASP A 155 -10.18 14.70 -7.52
CA ASP A 155 -8.84 15.07 -7.99
C ASP A 155 -7.93 15.58 -6.85
N LYS A 156 -8.50 15.82 -5.67
CA LYS A 156 -7.84 16.29 -4.46
C LYS A 156 -8.03 15.30 -3.32
N PHE A 157 -7.34 15.51 -2.21
CA PHE A 157 -7.63 14.79 -0.98
C PHE A 157 -8.58 15.61 -0.11
N ARG A 158 -9.83 15.17 -0.04
CA ARG A 158 -10.91 15.81 0.73
C ARG A 158 -11.43 14.87 1.81
N ILE A 159 -11.78 15.43 2.96
CA ILE A 159 -12.41 14.70 4.05
C ILE A 159 -13.64 15.44 4.51
N SER A 160 -14.80 14.77 4.51
CA SER A 160 -16.03 15.20 5.17
C SER A 160 -16.32 14.26 6.33
N CYS A 161 -16.28 14.76 7.54
CA CYS A 161 -16.41 13.95 8.74
C CYS A 161 -17.60 14.40 9.58
N THR A 162 -18.42 13.45 10.01
CA THR A 162 -19.44 13.62 11.06
C THR A 162 -18.99 12.83 12.29
N GLN A 163 -18.60 13.55 13.34
CA GLN A 163 -18.32 12.97 14.65
C GLN A 163 -19.57 13.09 15.52
N ALA A 164 -19.96 12.01 16.17
CA ALA A 164 -21.03 12.01 17.17
C ALA A 164 -20.59 11.22 18.40
N GLY A 165 -20.80 11.82 19.56
CA GLY A 165 -20.54 11.18 20.84
C GLY A 165 -21.65 10.20 21.24
N PRO A 166 -21.56 9.62 22.45
CA PRO A 166 -22.60 8.77 23.02
C PRO A 166 -23.98 9.45 22.97
N ASN A 167 -25.01 8.70 22.57
CA ASN A 167 -26.37 9.21 22.39
C ASN A 167 -26.47 10.41 21.42
N ASN A 168 -25.56 10.49 20.44
CA ASN A 168 -25.44 11.58 19.46
C ASN A 168 -25.21 12.98 20.07
N LYS A 169 -24.76 13.05 21.33
CA LYS A 169 -24.30 14.32 21.93
C LYS A 169 -22.99 14.77 21.26
N PHE A 170 -22.76 16.09 21.25
CA PHE A 170 -21.58 16.69 20.59
C PHE A 170 -21.44 16.27 19.12
N THR A 171 -22.56 16.14 18.39
CA THR A 171 -22.50 15.88 16.96
C THR A 171 -21.94 17.11 16.25
N GLN A 172 -20.83 16.90 15.54
CA GLN A 172 -20.10 17.93 14.81
C GLN A 172 -19.83 17.44 13.38
N PHE A 173 -19.84 18.38 12.44
CA PHE A 173 -19.53 18.11 11.04
C PHE A 173 -18.49 19.11 10.54
N LEU A 174 -17.53 18.62 9.77
CA LEU A 174 -16.56 19.44 9.05
C LEU A 174 -16.18 18.79 7.73
N SER A 175 -16.04 19.61 6.68
CA SER A 175 -15.53 19.21 5.38
C SER A 175 -14.36 20.09 4.99
N ILE A 176 -13.24 19.46 4.64
CA ILE A 176 -11.99 20.17 4.25
C ILE A 176 -11.35 19.53 3.03
N GLU A 177 -10.58 20.33 2.31
CA GLU A 177 -9.52 19.88 1.45
C GLU A 177 -8.22 19.80 2.27
N VAL A 178 -7.54 18.65 2.26
CA VAL A 178 -6.30 18.44 3.02
C VAL A 178 -5.13 19.05 2.26
N THR A 179 -4.75 20.25 2.65
CA THR A 179 -3.55 20.94 2.18
C THR A 179 -2.65 21.28 3.37
N PRO A 180 -1.33 21.51 3.18
CA PRO A 180 -0.46 21.88 4.30
C PRO A 180 -0.97 23.08 5.11
N SER A 181 -1.46 24.11 4.43
CA SER A 181 -1.96 25.32 5.09
C SER A 181 -3.27 25.12 5.86
N VAL A 182 -4.20 24.32 5.31
CA VAL A 182 -5.46 23.99 5.99
C VAL A 182 -5.19 23.07 7.18
N PHE A 183 -4.34 22.04 6.99
CA PHE A 183 -3.99 21.14 8.09
C PHE A 183 -3.37 21.90 9.27
N GLU A 184 -2.37 22.72 9.01
CA GLU A 184 -1.68 23.47 10.04
C GLU A 184 -2.58 24.43 10.81
N ARG A 185 -3.43 25.18 10.09
CA ARG A 185 -4.28 26.18 10.71
C ARG A 185 -5.50 25.57 11.41
N ASP A 186 -6.13 24.57 10.78
CA ASP A 186 -7.48 24.14 11.14
C ASP A 186 -7.54 22.75 11.80
N ILE A 187 -6.51 21.90 11.62
CA ILE A 187 -6.56 20.50 12.05
C ILE A 187 -5.46 20.18 13.06
N ALA A 188 -4.21 20.56 12.78
CA ALA A 188 -3.08 20.24 13.64
C ALA A 188 -3.25 20.69 15.09
N PRO A 189 -3.87 21.86 15.40
CA PRO A 189 -4.07 22.30 16.78
C PRO A 189 -5.15 21.54 17.54
N ALA A 190 -6.00 20.72 16.88
CA ALA A 190 -7.10 20.02 17.53
C ALA A 190 -6.59 18.90 18.44
N ARG A 191 -6.96 18.96 19.72
CA ARG A 191 -6.48 18.03 20.75
C ARG A 191 -7.33 16.77 20.80
N THR A 192 -6.68 15.66 21.21
CA THR A 192 -7.36 14.40 21.51
C THR A 192 -8.35 14.55 22.65
N PHE A 193 -9.35 13.68 22.67
CA PHE A 193 -10.39 13.70 23.69
C PHE A 193 -10.81 12.29 24.10
N VAL A 194 -11.32 12.18 25.33
CA VAL A 194 -11.82 10.94 25.89
C VAL A 194 -13.12 11.20 26.66
N TYR A 195 -14.05 10.26 26.63
CA TYR A 195 -15.24 10.32 27.50
C TYR A 195 -14.86 9.86 28.90
N TYR A 196 -15.36 10.56 29.91
CA TYR A 196 -15.02 10.31 31.32
C TYR A 196 -15.30 8.86 31.71
N GLU A 197 -16.37 8.28 31.18
CA GLU A 197 -16.78 6.90 31.39
C GLU A 197 -15.74 5.88 30.93
N ASP A 198 -14.90 6.26 29.94
CA ASP A 198 -13.81 5.43 29.43
C ASP A 198 -12.51 5.60 30.22
N VAL A 199 -12.34 6.66 31.02
CA VAL A 199 -11.08 6.98 31.71
C VAL A 199 -10.70 5.86 32.68
N LYS A 200 -11.64 5.46 33.56
CA LYS A 200 -11.35 4.40 34.54
C LYS A 200 -11.03 3.05 33.90
N PRO A 201 -11.82 2.55 32.94
CA PRO A 201 -11.48 1.33 32.21
C PRO A 201 -10.10 1.38 31.52
N LEU A 202 -9.69 2.54 31.00
CA LEU A 202 -8.36 2.71 30.40
C LEU A 202 -7.24 2.65 31.46
N MET A 203 -7.42 3.31 32.60
CA MET A 203 -6.47 3.25 33.71
C MET A 203 -6.34 1.83 34.29
N ASP A 204 -7.43 1.12 34.45
CA ASP A 204 -7.46 -0.26 34.94
C ASP A 204 -6.68 -1.22 34.01
N ARG A 205 -6.57 -0.85 32.74
CA ARG A 205 -5.79 -1.56 31.71
C ARG A 205 -4.35 -1.04 31.54
N ASN A 206 -3.86 -0.22 32.48
CA ASN A 206 -2.55 0.40 32.45
C ASN A 206 -2.29 1.31 31.20
N LEU A 207 -3.34 1.84 30.59
CA LEU A 207 -3.26 2.83 29.52
C LEU A 207 -3.38 4.25 30.09
N ILE A 208 -3.08 5.27 29.26
CA ILE A 208 -3.17 6.71 29.57
C ILE A 208 -2.41 7.14 30.84
N LYS A 209 -1.29 6.50 31.17
CA LYS A 209 -0.46 6.85 32.35
C LYS A 209 0.12 8.28 32.26
N GLY A 210 0.39 8.76 31.06
CA GLY A 210 0.82 10.13 30.80
C GLY A 210 -0.34 11.09 30.51
N GLY A 211 -1.60 10.60 30.54
CA GLY A 211 -2.79 11.40 30.25
C GLY A 211 -3.08 12.41 31.37
N SER A 212 -3.38 13.64 30.98
CA SER A 212 -3.74 14.74 31.87
C SER A 212 -4.62 15.74 31.14
N LEU A 213 -5.24 16.68 31.85
CA LEU A 213 -5.97 17.80 31.22
C LEU A 213 -5.04 18.75 30.43
N GLU A 214 -3.73 18.56 30.49
CA GLU A 214 -2.77 19.31 29.65
C GLU A 214 -2.67 18.76 28.23
N ASN A 215 -2.95 17.46 28.04
CA ASN A 215 -2.76 16.77 26.77
C ASN A 215 -3.98 15.97 26.27
N ALA A 216 -5.13 16.09 26.95
CA ALA A 216 -6.39 15.50 26.51
C ALA A 216 -7.59 16.31 27.04
N ILE A 217 -8.63 16.36 26.23
CA ILE A 217 -9.93 16.91 26.61
C ILE A 217 -10.76 15.77 27.19
N VAL A 218 -11.38 15.96 28.37
CA VAL A 218 -12.27 14.99 29.00
C VAL A 218 -13.71 15.48 28.89
N VAL A 219 -14.59 14.67 28.29
CA VAL A 219 -16.00 14.95 28.15
C VAL A 219 -16.78 14.17 29.21
N ARG A 220 -17.51 14.87 30.10
CA ARG A 220 -18.34 14.26 31.15
C ARG A 220 -19.78 14.78 31.05
N GLY A 221 -20.69 13.94 30.57
CA GLY A 221 -22.06 14.35 30.32
C GLY A 221 -22.13 15.47 29.29
N GLU A 222 -22.44 16.70 29.70
CA GLU A 222 -22.43 17.91 28.87
C GLU A 222 -21.23 18.82 29.15
N ALA A 223 -20.44 18.50 30.16
CA ALA A 223 -19.27 19.28 30.53
C ALA A 223 -18.04 18.85 29.73
N VAL A 224 -17.28 19.86 29.31
CA VAL A 224 -15.98 19.67 28.66
C VAL A 224 -14.91 20.15 29.64
N LEU A 225 -14.02 19.26 30.02
CA LEU A 225 -12.95 19.51 30.98
C LEU A 225 -11.61 19.52 30.25
N SER A 226 -10.88 20.60 30.34
CA SER A 226 -9.54 20.76 29.76
C SER A 226 -8.80 21.89 30.51
N LYS A 227 -7.48 21.92 30.44
CA LYS A 227 -6.67 22.97 31.04
C LYS A 227 -6.96 24.34 30.42
N GLU A 228 -7.15 24.38 29.10
CA GLU A 228 -7.45 25.56 28.30
C GLU A 228 -8.83 25.43 27.65
N PRO A 229 -9.53 26.48 27.31
CA PRO A 229 -10.75 26.42 26.53
C PRO A 229 -10.55 25.63 25.24
N LEU A 230 -11.67 25.16 24.64
CA LEU A 230 -11.62 24.56 23.31
C LEU A 230 -11.00 25.57 22.32
N ARG A 231 -10.09 25.09 21.51
CA ARG A 231 -9.42 25.88 20.45
C ARG A 231 -10.37 26.17 19.30
N PHE A 232 -11.30 25.27 19.07
CA PHE A 232 -12.34 25.39 18.05
C PHE A 232 -13.68 24.92 18.65
N PRO A 233 -14.81 25.54 18.26
CA PRO A 233 -16.13 25.07 18.68
C PRO A 233 -16.42 23.62 18.28
N ASP A 234 -15.77 23.17 17.23
CA ASP A 234 -15.86 21.85 16.60
C ASP A 234 -14.55 21.04 16.72
N GLU A 235 -13.82 21.20 17.83
CA GLU A 235 -12.49 20.60 18.03
C GLU A 235 -12.50 19.06 17.93
N PHE A 236 -13.58 18.41 18.34
CA PHE A 236 -13.67 16.94 18.33
C PHE A 236 -13.68 16.37 16.90
N VAL A 237 -14.45 16.96 15.98
CA VAL A 237 -14.45 16.48 14.58
C VAL A 237 -13.15 16.81 13.87
N ARG A 238 -12.49 17.92 14.21
CA ARG A 238 -11.16 18.26 13.68
C ARG A 238 -10.12 17.22 14.09
N HIS A 239 -10.13 16.80 15.36
CA HIS A 239 -9.26 15.74 15.82
C HIS A 239 -9.56 14.40 15.12
N LYS A 240 -10.85 14.07 14.89
CA LYS A 240 -11.19 12.87 14.11
C LYS A 240 -10.70 12.92 12.66
N ILE A 241 -10.66 14.10 12.04
CA ILE A 241 -10.03 14.28 10.71
C ILE A 241 -8.51 14.06 10.80
N LEU A 242 -7.85 14.55 11.86
CA LEU A 242 -6.44 14.28 12.11
C LEU A 242 -6.15 12.78 12.17
N ASP A 243 -6.94 12.02 12.97
CA ASP A 243 -6.86 10.57 13.08
C ASP A 243 -7.02 9.87 11.71
N ILE A 244 -8.01 10.28 10.90
CA ILE A 244 -8.23 9.74 9.56
C ILE A 244 -6.99 9.94 8.67
N ILE A 245 -6.40 11.14 8.68
CA ILE A 245 -5.20 11.45 7.89
C ILE A 245 -4.04 10.56 8.31
N GLY A 246 -3.80 10.42 9.62
CA GLY A 246 -2.70 9.62 10.17
C GLY A 246 -2.85 8.12 9.88
N ASP A 247 -4.05 7.59 10.06
CA ASP A 247 -4.33 6.17 9.80
C ASP A 247 -4.26 5.84 8.30
N LEU A 248 -4.76 6.74 7.42
CA LEU A 248 -4.67 6.57 5.98
C LEU A 248 -3.26 6.79 5.43
N ALA A 249 -2.37 7.48 6.14
CA ALA A 249 -0.96 7.58 5.78
C ALA A 249 -0.28 6.20 5.69
N LEU A 250 -0.79 5.19 6.42
CA LEU A 250 -0.32 3.80 6.37
C LEU A 250 -0.53 3.12 5.01
N VAL A 251 -1.31 3.70 4.10
CA VAL A 251 -1.40 3.24 2.70
C VAL A 251 -0.05 3.37 1.98
N GLY A 252 0.83 4.27 2.46
CA GLY A 252 2.16 4.51 1.89
C GLY A 252 2.15 5.28 0.58
N ARG A 253 1.01 5.87 0.20
CA ARG A 253 0.86 6.76 -0.97
C ARG A 253 -0.07 7.92 -0.65
N ARG A 254 0.07 9.01 -1.40
CA ARG A 254 -0.88 10.12 -1.36
C ARG A 254 -2.20 9.69 -1.98
N ILE A 255 -3.31 10.01 -1.33
CA ILE A 255 -4.64 9.69 -1.85
C ILE A 255 -5.19 10.92 -2.58
N ARG A 256 -5.72 10.71 -3.79
CA ARG A 256 -6.65 11.62 -4.46
C ARG A 256 -8.03 10.97 -4.42
N GLY A 257 -8.92 11.60 -3.68
CA GLY A 257 -10.25 11.09 -3.42
C GLY A 257 -10.91 11.82 -2.26
N HIS A 258 -12.23 11.68 -2.14
CA HIS A 258 -13.02 12.27 -1.09
C HIS A 258 -13.45 11.22 -0.07
N VAL A 259 -12.93 11.29 1.14
CA VAL A 259 -13.35 10.45 2.27
C VAL A 259 -14.58 11.08 2.94
N ILE A 260 -15.69 10.36 2.96
CA ILE A 260 -16.87 10.68 3.77
C ILE A 260 -16.88 9.74 4.97
N ALA A 261 -16.80 10.28 6.19
CA ALA A 261 -16.69 9.51 7.41
C ALA A 261 -17.82 9.87 8.39
N VAL A 262 -18.51 8.85 8.91
CA VAL A 262 -19.53 8.97 9.95
C VAL A 262 -19.09 8.15 11.14
N LYS A 263 -18.94 8.78 12.31
CA LYS A 263 -18.47 8.17 13.55
C LYS A 263 -17.15 7.38 13.38
N PRO A 264 -16.12 7.97 12.74
CA PRO A 264 -14.87 7.26 12.47
C PRO A 264 -14.12 6.90 13.75
N GLY A 265 -13.29 5.87 13.65
CA GLY A 265 -12.33 5.46 14.68
C GLY A 265 -11.18 4.71 14.04
N HIS A 266 -10.08 4.48 14.76
CA HIS A 266 -8.88 3.82 14.22
C HIS A 266 -9.18 2.49 13.54
N ALA A 267 -10.13 1.69 14.06
CA ALA A 267 -10.51 0.42 13.45
C ALA A 267 -11.10 0.61 12.04
N SER A 268 -12.10 1.51 11.89
CA SER A 268 -12.72 1.76 10.59
C SER A 268 -11.78 2.50 9.62
N ASN A 269 -10.92 3.38 10.13
CA ASN A 269 -9.88 4.04 9.34
C ASN A 269 -8.89 3.01 8.79
N ALA A 270 -8.43 2.08 9.63
CA ALA A 270 -7.54 0.99 9.26
C ALA A 270 -8.18 0.03 8.23
N ASP A 271 -9.48 -0.25 8.37
CA ASP A 271 -10.18 -1.09 7.40
C ASP A 271 -10.26 -0.41 6.02
N LEU A 272 -10.51 0.91 5.98
CA LEU A 272 -10.43 1.66 4.73
C LEU A 272 -9.00 1.67 4.17
N ALA A 273 -7.99 1.89 5.00
CA ALA A 273 -6.58 1.83 4.57
C ALA A 273 -6.21 0.47 3.99
N ARG A 274 -6.65 -0.66 4.60
CA ARG A 274 -6.46 -2.01 4.06
C ARG A 274 -7.15 -2.20 2.71
N LEU A 275 -8.38 -1.68 2.57
CA LEU A 275 -9.13 -1.76 1.31
C LEU A 275 -8.40 -1.00 0.19
N VAL A 276 -7.93 0.21 0.47
CA VAL A 276 -7.14 1.03 -0.47
C VAL A 276 -5.83 0.35 -0.85
N ALA A 277 -5.09 -0.21 0.12
CA ALA A 277 -3.83 -0.92 -0.13
C ALA A 277 -4.03 -2.18 -0.99
N ARG A 278 -5.11 -2.94 -0.74
CA ARG A 278 -5.49 -4.10 -1.58
C ARG A 278 -5.81 -3.68 -3.01
N GLU A 279 -6.59 -2.61 -3.16
CA GLU A 279 -6.92 -2.08 -4.49
C GLU A 279 -5.68 -1.56 -5.22
N GLN A 280 -4.76 -0.90 -4.52
CA GLN A 280 -3.47 -0.49 -5.05
C GLN A 280 -2.65 -1.67 -5.56
N THR A 281 -2.55 -2.75 -4.77
CA THR A 281 -1.86 -3.98 -5.17
C THR A 281 -2.54 -4.61 -6.38
N ARG A 282 -3.88 -4.68 -6.39
CA ARG A 282 -4.67 -5.15 -7.52
C ARG A 282 -4.38 -4.35 -8.79
N ARG A 283 -4.40 -3.02 -8.70
CA ARG A 283 -4.12 -2.14 -9.86
C ARG A 283 -2.69 -2.23 -10.35
N SER A 284 -1.73 -2.41 -9.45
CA SER A 284 -0.33 -2.61 -9.85
C SER A 284 -0.15 -3.94 -10.60
N ALA A 285 -0.80 -5.01 -10.15
CA ALA A 285 -0.85 -6.27 -10.87
C ALA A 285 -1.55 -6.12 -12.23
N LEU A 286 -2.66 -5.36 -12.30
CA LEU A 286 -3.38 -5.06 -13.54
C LEU A 286 -2.57 -4.20 -14.53
N ALA A 287 -1.83 -3.22 -14.04
CA ALA A 287 -1.01 -2.37 -14.89
C ALA A 287 0.07 -3.18 -15.62
N VAL A 288 0.57 -4.24 -14.96
CA VAL A 288 1.46 -5.25 -15.58
C VAL A 288 0.68 -6.16 -16.55
N SER A 289 -0.64 -6.33 -16.34
CA SER A 289 -1.49 -7.25 -17.12
C SER A 289 -2.28 -6.59 -18.26
N ARG A 290 -2.36 -5.24 -18.32
CA ARG A 290 -3.03 -4.58 -19.44
C ARG A 290 -2.18 -4.65 -20.71
N PRO A 291 -2.76 -5.06 -21.85
CA PRO A 291 -2.08 -4.91 -23.13
C PRO A 291 -1.77 -3.42 -23.31
N ILE A 292 -0.51 -3.06 -23.26
CA ILE A 292 -0.06 -1.78 -23.82
C ILE A 292 -0.39 -1.87 -25.30
N PRO A 293 -1.09 -0.89 -25.89
CA PRO A 293 -1.28 -0.87 -27.33
C PRO A 293 0.08 -1.06 -27.98
N THR A 294 0.19 -1.99 -28.91
CA THR A 294 1.41 -2.34 -29.64
C THR A 294 1.98 -1.13 -30.36
N GLY A 295 2.74 -0.33 -29.62
CA GLY A 295 3.72 0.60 -30.13
C GLY A 295 5.08 -0.04 -29.90
N ASP A 296 5.80 -0.30 -30.97
CA ASP A 296 7.21 -0.70 -31.05
C ASP A 296 7.76 -1.60 -29.89
N GLY A 297 7.45 -2.90 -29.93
CA GLY A 297 8.12 -3.85 -29.03
C GLY A 297 7.41 -5.18 -28.76
N GLY A 298 6.14 -5.36 -29.14
CA GLY A 298 5.42 -6.62 -29.06
C GLY A 298 5.71 -7.56 -30.23
N LEU A 299 5.20 -8.79 -30.17
CA LEU A 299 5.21 -9.75 -31.27
C LEU A 299 3.78 -10.22 -31.54
N ASP A 300 3.36 -10.17 -32.77
CA ASP A 300 2.11 -10.79 -33.22
C ASP A 300 2.27 -12.32 -33.38
N THR A 301 1.17 -12.99 -33.71
CA THR A 301 1.15 -14.45 -33.86
C THR A 301 2.13 -14.95 -34.94
N ASP A 302 2.24 -14.25 -36.06
CA ASP A 302 3.15 -14.65 -37.14
C ASP A 302 4.61 -14.54 -36.72
N GLN A 303 4.95 -13.46 -35.99
CA GLN A 303 6.29 -13.25 -35.44
C GLN A 303 6.61 -14.29 -34.34
N VAL A 304 5.64 -14.64 -33.48
CA VAL A 304 5.77 -15.72 -32.50
C VAL A 304 6.07 -17.06 -33.20
N MET A 305 5.34 -17.38 -34.28
CA MET A 305 5.55 -18.60 -35.08
C MET A 305 6.89 -18.61 -35.83
N GLN A 306 7.48 -17.47 -36.15
CA GLN A 306 8.82 -17.38 -36.73
C GLN A 306 9.92 -17.72 -35.71
N ILE A 307 9.67 -17.44 -34.43
CA ILE A 307 10.61 -17.68 -33.34
C ILE A 307 10.45 -19.10 -32.78
N LEU A 308 9.20 -19.50 -32.44
CA LEU A 308 8.87 -20.78 -31.88
C LEU A 308 8.62 -21.84 -32.98
N PRO A 309 9.15 -23.05 -32.87
CA PRO A 309 8.85 -24.15 -33.79
C PRO A 309 7.46 -24.75 -33.59
N HIS A 310 6.82 -24.49 -32.47
CA HIS A 310 5.51 -25.04 -32.10
C HIS A 310 4.41 -24.62 -33.08
N ARG A 311 3.47 -25.53 -33.32
CA ARG A 311 2.26 -25.32 -34.16
C ARG A 311 1.06 -25.93 -33.47
N PHE A 312 -0.12 -25.72 -34.02
CA PHE A 312 -1.34 -26.36 -33.57
C PHE A 312 -1.15 -27.89 -33.45
N PRO A 313 -1.59 -28.51 -32.37
CA PRO A 313 -2.33 -27.93 -31.22
C PRO A 313 -1.43 -27.48 -30.05
N PHE A 314 -0.11 -27.39 -30.24
CA PHE A 314 0.86 -27.21 -29.16
C PHE A 314 1.46 -25.80 -29.08
N LEU A 315 1.00 -24.86 -29.89
CA LEU A 315 1.35 -23.44 -29.77
C LEU A 315 0.47 -22.78 -28.69
N MET A 316 1.08 -22.47 -27.53
CA MET A 316 0.40 -21.95 -26.33
C MET A 316 0.62 -20.46 -26.11
N VAL A 317 1.08 -19.72 -27.13
CA VAL A 317 1.32 -18.28 -27.07
C VAL A 317 0.70 -17.64 -28.31
N ASP A 318 -0.27 -16.73 -28.12
CA ASP A 318 -0.91 -16.04 -29.23
C ASP A 318 -0.11 -14.80 -29.64
N ARG A 319 0.51 -14.10 -28.68
CA ARG A 319 1.35 -12.92 -28.91
C ARG A 319 2.21 -12.57 -27.70
N ILE A 320 3.24 -11.74 -27.89
CA ILE A 320 3.95 -11.04 -26.83
C ILE A 320 3.47 -9.60 -26.82
N ILE A 321 3.05 -9.10 -25.66
CA ILE A 321 2.50 -7.75 -25.54
C ILE A 321 3.52 -6.73 -25.05
N SER A 322 4.55 -7.17 -24.31
CA SER A 322 5.63 -6.30 -23.86
C SER A 322 6.93 -7.05 -23.65
N PHE A 323 8.02 -6.30 -23.82
CA PHE A 323 9.34 -6.63 -23.29
C PHE A 323 9.71 -5.48 -22.35
N ASP A 324 9.43 -5.67 -21.05
CA ASP A 324 9.59 -4.60 -20.05
C ASP A 324 11.06 -4.28 -19.79
N THR A 325 11.91 -5.27 -19.97
CA THR A 325 13.38 -5.16 -19.91
C THR A 325 14.00 -6.21 -20.84
N GLU A 326 15.34 -6.25 -20.94
CA GLU A 326 16.04 -7.33 -21.65
C GLU A 326 15.77 -8.72 -21.04
N THR A 327 15.36 -8.78 -19.76
CA THR A 327 15.16 -10.02 -19.01
C THR A 327 13.72 -10.32 -18.65
N LYS A 328 12.74 -9.48 -19.07
CA LYS A 328 11.33 -9.65 -18.74
C LYS A 328 10.43 -9.46 -19.94
N CYS A 329 9.44 -10.33 -20.07
CA CYS A 329 8.39 -10.17 -21.07
C CYS A 329 7.04 -10.69 -20.58
N VAL A 330 5.99 -10.27 -21.28
CA VAL A 330 4.61 -10.73 -21.04
C VAL A 330 4.02 -11.29 -22.32
N GLY A 331 3.65 -12.57 -22.29
CA GLY A 331 2.93 -13.26 -23.35
C GLY A 331 1.43 -13.35 -23.06
N VAL A 332 0.65 -13.63 -24.08
CA VAL A 332 -0.82 -13.81 -23.98
C VAL A 332 -1.21 -15.13 -24.61
N LYS A 333 -2.08 -15.87 -23.92
CA LYS A 333 -2.84 -17.00 -24.45
C LYS A 333 -4.33 -16.77 -24.20
N THR A 334 -5.12 -16.74 -25.28
CA THR A 334 -6.57 -16.73 -25.22
C THR A 334 -7.07 -18.18 -25.16
N VAL A 335 -7.78 -18.53 -24.10
CA VAL A 335 -8.25 -19.90 -23.87
C VAL A 335 -9.64 -20.05 -24.43
N THR A 336 -9.78 -20.76 -25.57
CA THR A 336 -11.09 -21.00 -26.19
C THR A 336 -11.58 -22.41 -25.89
N ILE A 337 -12.90 -22.63 -25.95
CA ILE A 337 -13.50 -23.99 -25.79
C ILE A 337 -13.06 -24.94 -26.91
N ASN A 338 -12.53 -24.41 -28.02
CA ASN A 338 -12.06 -25.19 -29.18
C ASN A 338 -10.66 -25.82 -28.95
N GLU A 339 -10.01 -25.55 -27.82
CA GLU A 339 -8.74 -26.21 -27.50
C GLU A 339 -8.93 -27.72 -27.34
N PRO A 340 -8.13 -28.55 -28.01
CA PRO A 340 -8.33 -30.01 -28.06
C PRO A 340 -8.34 -30.69 -26.69
N PHE A 341 -7.63 -30.14 -25.69
CA PHE A 341 -7.56 -30.73 -24.37
C PHE A 341 -8.90 -30.67 -23.59
N PHE A 342 -9.82 -29.76 -23.96
CA PHE A 342 -11.13 -29.68 -23.28
C PHE A 342 -12.05 -30.84 -23.61
N GLN A 343 -11.77 -31.60 -24.68
CA GLN A 343 -12.53 -32.81 -24.98
C GLN A 343 -12.37 -33.90 -23.91
N GLY A 344 -11.23 -33.92 -23.22
CA GLY A 344 -10.90 -34.90 -22.21
C GLY A 344 -10.72 -34.36 -20.80
N HIS A 345 -10.50 -33.07 -20.63
CA HIS A 345 -10.10 -32.48 -19.33
C HIS A 345 -11.06 -31.36 -18.87
N PHE A 346 -12.28 -31.63 -18.37
CA PHE A 346 -12.99 -32.92 -18.21
C PHE A 346 -14.33 -32.82 -18.91
N PRO A 347 -14.91 -33.95 -19.41
CA PRO A 347 -16.26 -33.94 -20.00
C PRO A 347 -17.29 -33.31 -19.06
N GLY A 348 -18.00 -32.28 -19.53
CA GLY A 348 -18.97 -31.53 -18.71
C GLY A 348 -18.38 -30.52 -17.69
N HIS A 349 -17.09 -30.50 -17.51
CA HIS A 349 -16.40 -29.54 -16.62
C HIS A 349 -15.03 -29.12 -17.21
N PRO A 350 -15.04 -28.28 -18.26
CA PRO A 350 -13.81 -27.93 -18.97
C PRO A 350 -12.90 -27.02 -18.11
N VAL A 351 -11.69 -27.53 -17.84
CA VAL A 351 -10.61 -26.81 -17.13
C VAL A 351 -9.32 -26.99 -17.91
N MET A 352 -8.58 -25.91 -18.15
CA MET A 352 -7.26 -26.02 -18.80
C MET A 352 -6.31 -26.85 -17.94
N PRO A 353 -5.67 -27.91 -18.46
CA PRO A 353 -4.70 -28.66 -17.70
C PRO A 353 -3.58 -27.78 -17.18
N GLY A 354 -3.21 -27.93 -15.90
CA GLY A 354 -2.13 -27.13 -15.30
C GLY A 354 -0.80 -27.29 -16.04
N VAL A 355 -0.50 -28.48 -16.54
CA VAL A 355 0.70 -28.73 -17.33
C VAL A 355 0.76 -27.94 -18.63
N MET A 356 -0.38 -27.62 -19.24
CA MET A 356 -0.44 -26.76 -20.43
C MET A 356 -0.16 -25.30 -20.10
N GLN A 357 -0.46 -24.87 -18.87
CA GLN A 357 -0.04 -23.53 -18.38
C GLN A 357 1.47 -23.46 -18.19
N VAL A 358 2.10 -24.55 -17.69
CA VAL A 358 3.56 -24.63 -17.58
C VAL A 358 4.21 -24.61 -18.97
N GLU A 359 3.63 -25.29 -19.94
CA GLU A 359 4.08 -25.23 -21.34
C GLU A 359 3.97 -23.81 -21.92
N ALA A 360 2.88 -23.12 -21.67
CA ALA A 360 2.72 -21.72 -22.08
C ALA A 360 3.79 -20.80 -21.47
N MET A 361 4.10 -21.00 -20.18
CA MET A 361 5.20 -20.29 -19.50
C MET A 361 6.56 -20.60 -20.17
N ALA A 362 6.81 -21.87 -20.51
CA ALA A 362 8.03 -22.32 -21.15
C ALA A 362 8.21 -21.68 -22.54
N GLN A 363 7.14 -21.59 -23.32
CA GLN A 363 7.17 -20.97 -24.64
C GLN A 363 7.44 -19.46 -24.56
N VAL A 364 6.79 -18.72 -23.63
CA VAL A 364 7.05 -17.30 -23.42
C VAL A 364 8.50 -17.05 -22.97
N ALA A 365 9.00 -17.84 -22.02
CA ALA A 365 10.39 -17.75 -21.58
C ALA A 365 11.38 -18.06 -22.72
N SER A 366 11.06 -19.02 -23.60
CA SER A 366 11.88 -19.34 -24.78
C SER A 366 11.95 -18.20 -25.78
N ILE A 367 10.86 -17.50 -26.04
CA ILE A 367 10.85 -16.30 -26.91
C ILE A 367 11.80 -15.23 -26.34
N LEU A 368 11.74 -14.96 -25.03
CA LEU A 368 12.63 -14.02 -24.39
C LEU A 368 14.11 -14.41 -24.54
N LEU A 369 14.41 -15.69 -24.35
CA LEU A 369 15.76 -16.24 -24.50
C LEU A 369 16.29 -16.13 -25.94
N PHE A 370 15.49 -16.47 -26.95
CA PHE A 370 15.87 -16.36 -28.36
C PHE A 370 16.11 -14.91 -28.79
N LYS A 371 15.31 -13.98 -28.26
CA LYS A 371 15.53 -12.54 -28.49
C LYS A 371 16.87 -12.08 -27.91
N LEU A 372 17.23 -12.50 -26.70
CA LEU A 372 18.52 -12.17 -26.08
C LEU A 372 19.70 -12.78 -26.81
N ALA A 373 19.58 -14.04 -27.22
CA ALA A 373 20.63 -14.75 -27.95
C ALA A 373 20.76 -14.30 -29.41
N LYS A 374 19.86 -13.43 -29.89
CA LYS A 374 19.79 -12.97 -31.29
C LYS A 374 19.86 -14.12 -32.32
N THR A 375 19.24 -15.26 -31.97
CA THR A 375 19.25 -16.47 -32.80
C THR A 375 17.87 -17.13 -32.82
N THR A 376 17.52 -17.69 -33.99
CA THR A 376 16.32 -18.53 -34.17
C THR A 376 16.71 -19.94 -34.65
N SER A 377 18.03 -20.23 -34.72
CA SER A 377 18.56 -21.53 -35.24
C SER A 377 18.69 -22.59 -34.17
N ARG A 378 18.21 -22.36 -32.94
CA ARG A 378 18.29 -23.27 -31.81
C ARG A 378 16.95 -23.81 -31.38
N ILE A 379 16.92 -24.96 -30.76
CA ILE A 379 15.75 -25.52 -30.10
C ILE A 379 15.97 -25.46 -28.60
N GLY A 380 15.03 -24.82 -27.85
CA GLY A 380 15.05 -24.87 -26.40
C GLY A 380 14.45 -26.17 -25.90
N TYR A 381 15.23 -26.93 -25.14
CA TYR A 381 14.75 -28.11 -24.44
C TYR A 381 14.48 -27.81 -22.99
N PHE A 382 13.28 -28.19 -22.57
CA PHE A 382 12.83 -28.05 -21.19
C PHE A 382 13.51 -29.07 -20.30
N MET A 383 14.24 -28.66 -19.27
CA MET A 383 15.01 -29.51 -18.39
C MET A 383 14.36 -29.82 -17.06
N SER A 384 13.82 -28.80 -16.41
CA SER A 384 13.10 -28.95 -15.14
C SER A 384 12.06 -27.88 -14.91
N ALA A 385 11.05 -28.23 -14.13
CA ALA A 385 10.10 -27.31 -13.52
C ALA A 385 10.16 -27.48 -12.01
N ASP A 386 10.51 -26.41 -11.31
CA ASP A 386 10.60 -26.36 -9.87
C ASP A 386 9.53 -25.39 -9.34
N GLU A 387 9.14 -25.51 -8.08
CA GLU A 387 8.19 -24.60 -7.42
C GLU A 387 6.87 -24.41 -8.18
N VAL A 388 6.41 -25.47 -8.89
CA VAL A 388 5.14 -25.41 -9.64
C VAL A 388 3.97 -25.38 -8.67
N LYS A 389 3.12 -24.36 -8.81
CA LYS A 389 1.92 -24.21 -8.02
C LYS A 389 0.74 -23.80 -8.91
N PHE A 390 -0.38 -24.51 -8.77
CA PHE A 390 -1.66 -24.18 -9.39
C PHE A 390 -2.59 -23.65 -8.32
N ARG A 391 -3.06 -22.42 -8.46
CA ARG A 391 -3.79 -21.70 -7.42
C ARG A 391 -5.28 -21.56 -7.72
N LYS A 392 -5.61 -21.44 -9.00
CA LYS A 392 -7.00 -21.29 -9.47
C LYS A 392 -7.17 -22.00 -10.83
N PRO A 393 -8.37 -22.54 -11.12
CA PRO A 393 -8.67 -23.09 -12.43
C PRO A 393 -8.65 -21.99 -13.50
N VAL A 394 -8.24 -22.37 -14.71
CA VAL A 394 -8.36 -21.57 -15.93
C VAL A 394 -9.42 -22.21 -16.80
N LEU A 395 -10.41 -21.45 -17.23
CA LEU A 395 -11.61 -21.92 -17.91
C LEU A 395 -11.69 -21.41 -19.35
N PRO A 396 -12.49 -22.05 -20.21
CA PRO A 396 -12.79 -21.49 -21.53
C PRO A 396 -13.37 -20.08 -21.42
N GLY A 397 -12.86 -19.15 -22.24
CA GLY A 397 -13.19 -17.73 -22.21
C GLY A 397 -12.18 -16.87 -21.45
N ASP A 398 -11.29 -17.47 -20.66
CA ASP A 398 -10.22 -16.73 -19.98
C ASP A 398 -9.13 -16.28 -20.95
N THR A 399 -8.48 -15.15 -20.61
CA THR A 399 -7.24 -14.71 -21.22
C THR A 399 -6.12 -14.80 -20.18
N ILE A 400 -5.09 -15.58 -20.46
CA ILE A 400 -3.94 -15.75 -19.59
C ILE A 400 -2.86 -14.73 -19.98
N PHE A 401 -2.43 -13.92 -19.04
CA PHE A 401 -1.20 -13.12 -19.14
C PHE A 401 -0.05 -13.89 -18.51
N ILE A 402 0.97 -14.18 -19.29
CA ILE A 402 2.08 -15.04 -18.93
C ILE A 402 3.32 -14.18 -18.75
N HIS A 403 3.72 -13.99 -17.50
CA HIS A 403 4.91 -13.22 -17.15
C HIS A 403 6.12 -14.16 -17.08
N ALA A 404 7.21 -13.80 -17.75
CA ALA A 404 8.47 -14.51 -17.70
C ALA A 404 9.62 -13.56 -17.35
N GLU A 405 10.44 -13.95 -16.37
CA GLU A 405 11.63 -13.23 -15.94
C GLU A 405 12.84 -14.18 -15.91
N LEU A 406 13.88 -13.86 -16.68
CA LEU A 406 15.14 -14.59 -16.63
C LEU A 406 15.90 -14.26 -15.35
N THR A 407 16.18 -15.28 -14.54
CA THR A 407 16.86 -15.12 -13.25
C THR A 407 18.34 -15.47 -13.30
N LYS A 408 18.74 -16.41 -14.15
CA LYS A 408 20.14 -16.81 -14.38
C LYS A 408 20.32 -17.29 -15.81
N SER A 409 21.44 -16.92 -16.42
CA SER A 409 21.93 -17.56 -17.65
C SER A 409 23.41 -17.93 -17.44
N ARG A 410 23.80 -19.09 -17.89
CA ARG A 410 25.19 -19.57 -17.83
C ARG A 410 25.66 -19.85 -19.25
N GLY A 411 26.27 -18.85 -19.85
CA GLY A 411 26.58 -18.85 -21.27
C GLY A 411 25.32 -18.95 -22.13
N GLU A 412 25.45 -19.39 -23.38
CA GLU A 412 24.35 -19.53 -24.33
C GLU A 412 23.61 -20.88 -24.23
N ARG A 413 23.96 -21.75 -23.27
CA ARG A 413 23.48 -23.12 -23.20
C ARG A 413 22.51 -23.44 -22.09
N LEU A 414 22.45 -22.63 -21.02
CA LEU A 414 21.60 -22.90 -19.86
C LEU A 414 20.94 -21.61 -19.39
N ALA A 415 19.62 -21.64 -19.19
CA ALA A 415 18.89 -20.53 -18.65
C ALA A 415 17.83 -20.97 -17.63
N LYS A 416 17.59 -20.13 -16.62
CA LYS A 416 16.53 -20.29 -15.63
C LYS A 416 15.60 -19.10 -15.69
N ALA A 417 14.30 -19.35 -15.74
CA ALA A 417 13.25 -18.35 -15.75
C ALA A 417 12.26 -18.56 -14.60
N LYS A 418 11.82 -17.48 -14.00
CA LYS A 418 10.69 -17.47 -13.08
C LYS A 418 9.46 -16.99 -13.83
N CYS A 419 8.39 -17.78 -13.80
CA CYS A 419 7.18 -17.51 -14.57
C CYS A 419 5.94 -17.56 -13.70
N HIS A 420 4.91 -16.78 -14.09
CA HIS A 420 3.58 -16.91 -13.52
C HIS A 420 2.50 -16.52 -14.53
N CYS A 421 1.34 -17.14 -14.39
CA CYS A 421 0.15 -16.86 -15.18
C CYS A 421 -0.86 -16.05 -14.36
N VAL A 422 -1.47 -15.05 -15.00
CA VAL A 422 -2.49 -14.19 -14.41
C VAL A 422 -3.77 -14.26 -15.24
N VAL A 423 -4.91 -14.46 -14.58
CA VAL A 423 -6.25 -14.41 -15.17
C VAL A 423 -7.12 -13.57 -14.25
N ASN A 424 -7.87 -12.60 -14.79
CA ASN A 424 -8.75 -11.73 -14.00
C ASN A 424 -8.07 -11.21 -12.73
N ASP A 425 -6.84 -10.67 -12.89
CA ASP A 425 -6.04 -10.05 -11.85
C ASP A 425 -5.55 -10.97 -10.72
N ALA A 426 -5.68 -12.26 -10.90
CA ALA A 426 -5.21 -13.24 -9.93
C ALA A 426 -4.13 -14.13 -10.53
N ILE A 427 -3.07 -14.42 -9.78
CA ILE A 427 -2.10 -15.45 -10.13
C ILE A 427 -2.83 -16.80 -10.07
N VAL A 428 -2.92 -17.48 -11.23
CA VAL A 428 -3.55 -18.79 -11.37
C VAL A 428 -2.54 -19.94 -11.29
N SER A 429 -1.31 -19.68 -11.75
CA SER A 429 -0.19 -20.64 -11.63
C SER A 429 1.16 -19.93 -11.63
N GLU A 430 2.18 -20.61 -11.11
CA GLU A 430 3.58 -20.15 -11.09
C GLU A 430 4.55 -21.34 -11.19
N ALA A 431 5.74 -21.09 -11.71
CA ALA A 431 6.82 -22.07 -11.82
C ALA A 431 8.18 -21.41 -11.98
N GLU A 432 9.24 -22.11 -11.55
CA GLU A 432 10.62 -21.85 -11.97
C GLU A 432 11.05 -22.88 -13.00
N LEU A 433 11.45 -22.43 -14.19
CA LEU A 433 11.73 -23.29 -15.33
C LEU A 433 13.19 -23.21 -15.71
N MET A 434 13.76 -24.34 -16.11
CA MET A 434 15.15 -24.43 -16.60
C MET A 434 15.19 -25.01 -18.00
N PHE A 435 16.01 -24.41 -18.86
CA PHE A 435 16.13 -24.73 -20.27
C PHE A 435 17.60 -24.97 -20.66
N THR A 436 17.80 -25.85 -21.62
CA THR A 436 19.05 -25.95 -22.37
C THR A 436 18.79 -25.76 -23.87
N PHE A 437 19.80 -25.32 -24.60
CA PHE A 437 19.70 -25.04 -26.01
C PHE A 437 20.68 -25.95 -26.79
N LEU A 438 20.15 -26.53 -27.84
CA LEU A 438 20.93 -27.30 -28.81
C LEU A 438 20.85 -26.59 -30.15
N ASP A 439 21.96 -26.58 -30.87
CA ASP A 439 22.01 -26.13 -32.25
C ASP A 439 21.20 -27.11 -33.13
N LYS A 440 20.41 -26.56 -34.08
CA LYS A 440 19.62 -27.37 -35.03
C LYS A 440 20.52 -28.17 -35.93
#